data_398ae42e07f546b6408e9adcea271ba4
#
_entry.id   398ae42e07f546b6408e9adcea271ba4
#
_cell.length_a   1.000
_cell.length_b   1.000
_cell.length_c   1.000
_cell.angle_alpha   90.00
_cell.angle_beta   90.00
_cell.angle_gamma   90.00
#
_symmetry.space_group_name_H-M   'P 1'
#
loop_
_entity.id
_entity.type
_entity.pdbx_description
1 polymer ?
#
loop_
_entity_poly.entity_id
_entity_poly.type
_entity_poly.pdbx_seq_one_letter_code
_entity_poly.pdbx_strand_id
1 'polypeptide(L)'
;MGAAGFAAQSQGLAQGVTDLAQLSLAQAAARLRSGQTTPTALTEACLARIEVYQPKLNAFISVLRESAMAQARQAEAEIKAGRMIGPLHGIPIALKDNIDTAGIRTTAASAVFDNRIPTEDAEVAKRLKAAGAILLGKLNLHEFAFGGTSVTSYFGPVRNPWNLTRHPGGSSGGSAAAVSADLCFGALGTDTGGSIRTPASYCSIVGLKPTYGLVSIRGIVPLVLSRDHCGPMTKTVEDAAILLNLLAGYDRLDIASVEHGREDYVELMKQPVKPLRIGVPRAPYFDMLDEEVAKAVEAAISGIAGMTRSIKEVHLPSTRGTSSSGEVNAYHDEYFSKAAGLYQLPIRRSIQGGKDAKAVDYVKASWSLQMLRRTIDDAFTSQEVDLVVLPTRRRIPRTVDASLKREESDKPRNPELENPGDFNAFGIPALSVPCGFTKAGMPIGLMIAGPRFSEGRVLALGRAFEQATDWHKRKPNLRPDTPVPALAKTEEEA
;
A
#
# COMPACT_ATOMS: atom_id res chain seq x y z
N MET A 1 32.72 -38.75 -6.59
CA MET A 1 32.79 -37.40 -7.17
C MET A 1 31.41 -36.84 -7.64
N GLY A 2 30.28 -37.39 -7.18
CA GLY A 2 28.94 -36.99 -7.70
C GLY A 2 28.14 -36.01 -6.82
N ALA A 3 28.42 -35.91 -5.53
CA ALA A 3 27.58 -35.09 -4.61
C ALA A 3 27.96 -33.62 -4.55
N ALA A 4 29.21 -33.25 -4.76
CA ALA A 4 29.67 -31.83 -4.72
C ALA A 4 29.26 -31.03 -5.98
N GLY A 5 29.14 -31.70 -7.13
CA GLY A 5 28.70 -31.02 -8.37
C GLY A 5 27.22 -30.65 -8.40
N PHE A 6 26.35 -31.47 -7.78
CA PHE A 6 24.92 -31.20 -7.68
C PHE A 6 24.61 -30.04 -6.71
N ALA A 7 25.34 -29.95 -5.60
CA ALA A 7 25.17 -28.86 -4.63
C ALA A 7 25.62 -27.48 -5.19
N ALA A 8 26.69 -27.45 -5.98
CA ALA A 8 27.18 -26.22 -6.61
C ALA A 8 26.25 -25.72 -7.74
N GLN A 9 25.67 -26.63 -8.52
CA GLN A 9 24.68 -26.28 -9.55
C GLN A 9 23.36 -25.78 -8.93
N SER A 10 22.90 -26.40 -7.81
CA SER A 10 21.70 -25.94 -7.13
C SER A 10 21.88 -24.57 -6.44
N GLN A 11 23.08 -24.28 -5.91
CA GLN A 11 23.39 -22.97 -5.33
C GLN A 11 23.49 -21.87 -6.40
N GLY A 12 24.06 -22.14 -7.56
CA GLY A 12 24.13 -21.18 -8.67
C GLY A 12 22.78 -20.88 -9.30
N LEU A 13 21.92 -21.89 -9.45
CA LEU A 13 20.54 -21.72 -9.94
C LEU A 13 19.68 -20.94 -8.93
N ALA A 14 19.81 -21.21 -7.63
CA ALA A 14 19.08 -20.49 -6.59
C ALA A 14 19.47 -19.00 -6.51
N GLN A 15 20.75 -18.67 -6.72
CA GLN A 15 21.24 -17.31 -6.70
C GLN A 15 20.78 -16.49 -7.93
N GLY A 16 20.80 -17.08 -9.12
CA GLY A 16 20.28 -16.46 -10.34
C GLY A 16 18.77 -16.21 -10.32
N VAL A 17 18.01 -17.16 -9.76
CA VAL A 17 16.55 -17.05 -9.56
C VAL A 17 16.21 -15.95 -8.53
N THR A 18 17.01 -15.80 -7.47
CA THR A 18 16.82 -14.79 -6.45
C THR A 18 17.05 -13.37 -7.00
N ASP A 19 18.03 -13.19 -7.87
CA ASP A 19 18.34 -11.90 -8.50
C ASP A 19 17.18 -11.38 -9.38
N LEU A 20 16.46 -12.26 -10.07
CA LEU A 20 15.29 -11.87 -10.88
C LEU A 20 14.17 -11.22 -10.03
N ALA A 21 13.91 -11.68 -8.84
CA ALA A 21 12.88 -11.11 -7.96
C ALA A 21 13.24 -9.69 -7.45
N GLN A 22 14.52 -9.30 -7.49
CA GLN A 22 14.96 -7.98 -7.07
C GLN A 22 14.70 -6.89 -8.11
N LEU A 23 14.42 -7.25 -9.36
CA LEU A 23 14.07 -6.29 -10.41
C LEU A 23 12.84 -5.46 -10.00
N SER A 24 12.75 -4.24 -10.53
CA SER A 24 11.50 -3.50 -10.53
C SER A 24 10.51 -4.15 -11.52
N LEU A 25 9.24 -3.82 -11.42
CA LEU A 25 8.22 -4.28 -12.37
C LEU A 25 8.59 -3.84 -13.80
N ALA A 26 8.99 -2.57 -13.97
CA ALA A 26 9.42 -2.02 -15.28
C ALA A 26 10.62 -2.77 -15.84
N GLN A 27 11.63 -3.09 -15.02
CA GLN A 27 12.79 -3.87 -15.44
C GLN A 27 12.42 -5.30 -15.82
N ALA A 28 11.56 -5.96 -15.04
CA ALA A 28 11.07 -7.30 -15.34
C ALA A 28 10.30 -7.32 -16.68
N ALA A 29 9.41 -6.35 -16.89
CA ALA A 29 8.68 -6.19 -18.14
C ALA A 29 9.60 -5.94 -19.35
N ALA A 30 10.65 -5.14 -19.18
CA ALA A 30 11.66 -4.91 -20.23
C ALA A 30 12.41 -6.19 -20.58
N ARG A 31 12.82 -7.00 -19.58
CA ARG A 31 13.50 -8.28 -19.80
C ARG A 31 12.58 -9.33 -20.45
N LEU A 32 11.29 -9.35 -20.13
CA LEU A 32 10.31 -10.20 -20.83
C LEU A 32 10.20 -9.83 -22.29
N ARG A 33 10.07 -8.53 -22.62
CA ARG A 33 10.00 -8.04 -24.00
C ARG A 33 11.24 -8.36 -24.83
N SER A 34 12.42 -8.33 -24.21
CA SER A 34 13.69 -8.64 -24.88
C SER A 34 14.03 -10.14 -24.90
N GLY A 35 13.19 -10.99 -24.29
CA GLY A 35 13.46 -12.43 -24.19
C GLY A 35 14.61 -12.79 -23.21
N GLN A 36 15.06 -11.85 -22.37
CA GLN A 36 16.11 -12.09 -21.38
C GLN A 36 15.62 -12.83 -20.13
N THR A 37 14.32 -12.97 -19.96
CA THR A 37 13.69 -13.78 -18.93
C THR A 37 12.33 -14.29 -19.39
N THR A 38 11.69 -15.15 -18.59
CA THR A 38 10.37 -15.70 -18.87
C THR A 38 9.41 -15.47 -17.70
N PRO A 39 8.08 -15.48 -17.94
CA PRO A 39 7.08 -15.44 -16.87
C PRO A 39 7.28 -16.55 -15.82
N THR A 40 7.65 -17.75 -16.27
CA THR A 40 7.94 -18.91 -15.40
C THR A 40 9.12 -18.60 -14.47
N ALA A 41 10.25 -18.10 -15.02
CA ALA A 41 11.44 -17.78 -14.23
C ALA A 41 11.18 -16.66 -13.20
N LEU A 42 10.41 -15.61 -13.57
CA LEU A 42 10.02 -14.53 -12.64
C LEU A 42 9.13 -15.07 -11.52
N THR A 43 8.18 -15.95 -11.85
CA THR A 43 7.25 -16.54 -10.88
C THR A 43 7.98 -17.47 -9.91
N GLU A 44 8.87 -18.32 -10.42
CA GLU A 44 9.73 -19.19 -9.61
C GLU A 44 10.61 -18.39 -8.66
N ALA A 45 11.21 -17.28 -9.13
CA ALA A 45 12.02 -16.41 -8.30
C ALA A 45 11.21 -15.84 -7.11
N CYS A 46 10.00 -15.34 -7.36
CA CYS A 46 9.12 -14.85 -6.29
C CYS A 46 8.73 -15.99 -5.32
N LEU A 47 8.30 -17.14 -5.83
CA LEU A 47 7.88 -18.28 -5.02
C LEU A 47 9.00 -18.84 -4.14
N ALA A 48 10.23 -18.89 -4.66
CA ALA A 48 11.41 -19.29 -3.88
C ALA A 48 11.68 -18.34 -2.71
N ARG A 49 11.55 -17.02 -2.94
CA ARG A 49 11.69 -16.02 -1.87
C ARG A 49 10.55 -16.10 -0.86
N ILE A 50 9.31 -16.30 -1.32
CA ILE A 50 8.16 -16.49 -0.43
C ILE A 50 8.40 -17.66 0.51
N GLU A 51 8.88 -18.78 0.02
CA GLU A 51 9.18 -19.96 0.84
C GLU A 51 10.16 -19.65 1.98
N VAL A 52 11.19 -18.86 1.71
CA VAL A 52 12.22 -18.48 2.69
C VAL A 52 11.73 -17.42 3.69
N TYR A 53 11.02 -16.39 3.22
CA TYR A 53 10.75 -15.19 4.02
C TYR A 53 9.31 -15.10 4.55
N GLN A 54 8.34 -15.81 3.99
CA GLN A 54 6.97 -15.84 4.51
C GLN A 54 6.90 -16.26 5.99
N PRO A 55 7.63 -17.30 6.45
CA PRO A 55 7.61 -17.67 7.87
C PRO A 55 8.14 -16.59 8.82
N LYS A 56 8.92 -15.65 8.32
CA LYS A 56 9.50 -14.54 9.10
C LYS A 56 8.62 -13.29 9.10
N LEU A 57 7.97 -13.03 7.98
CA LEU A 57 7.24 -11.78 7.74
C LEU A 57 5.75 -11.91 7.97
N ASN A 58 5.18 -13.10 7.79
CA ASN A 58 3.74 -13.35 7.77
C ASN A 58 2.98 -12.39 6.83
N ALA A 59 3.58 -12.15 5.65
CA ALA A 59 3.08 -11.19 4.68
C ALA A 59 1.91 -11.74 3.84
N PHE A 60 1.82 -13.05 3.64
CA PHE A 60 0.74 -13.72 2.90
C PHE A 60 -0.21 -14.47 3.83
N ILE A 61 -1.50 -14.44 3.54
CA ILE A 61 -2.52 -15.35 4.10
C ILE A 61 -2.61 -16.61 3.24
N SER A 62 -2.55 -16.43 1.91
CA SER A 62 -2.61 -17.55 0.96
C SER A 62 -1.59 -17.35 -0.16
N VAL A 63 -0.80 -18.37 -0.43
CA VAL A 63 0.14 -18.43 -1.57
C VAL A 63 -0.42 -19.40 -2.60
N LEU A 64 -0.61 -18.94 -3.83
CA LEU A 64 -1.28 -19.66 -4.92
C LEU A 64 -0.27 -20.31 -5.87
N ARG A 65 0.69 -21.06 -5.33
CA ARG A 65 1.84 -21.63 -6.06
C ARG A 65 1.45 -22.32 -7.37
N GLU A 66 0.53 -23.27 -7.32
CA GLU A 66 0.14 -24.07 -8.48
C GLU A 66 -0.55 -23.21 -9.56
N SER A 67 -1.51 -22.38 -9.13
CA SER A 67 -2.23 -21.47 -10.01
C SER A 67 -1.29 -20.43 -10.63
N ALA A 68 -0.39 -19.82 -9.84
CA ALA A 68 0.60 -18.86 -10.33
C ALA A 68 1.53 -19.48 -11.39
N MET A 69 2.01 -20.70 -11.16
CA MET A 69 2.84 -21.41 -12.13
C MET A 69 2.06 -21.81 -13.40
N ALA A 70 0.78 -22.15 -13.29
CA ALA A 70 -0.06 -22.40 -14.46
C ALA A 70 -0.26 -21.13 -15.29
N GLN A 71 -0.59 -19.99 -14.65
CA GLN A 71 -0.69 -18.67 -15.29
C GLN A 71 0.64 -18.27 -15.95
N ALA A 72 1.77 -18.54 -15.29
CA ALA A 72 3.09 -18.22 -15.82
C ALA A 72 3.40 -19.01 -17.11
N ARG A 73 3.13 -20.31 -17.12
CA ARG A 73 3.30 -21.13 -18.34
C ARG A 73 2.40 -20.69 -19.49
N GLN A 74 1.16 -20.33 -19.18
CA GLN A 74 0.25 -19.80 -20.17
C GLN A 74 0.77 -18.48 -20.77
N ALA A 75 1.12 -17.50 -19.91
CA ALA A 75 1.68 -16.22 -20.35
C ALA A 75 2.97 -16.40 -21.16
N GLU A 76 3.84 -17.34 -20.77
CA GLU A 76 5.06 -17.66 -21.52
C GLU A 76 4.75 -18.22 -22.92
N ALA A 77 3.78 -19.10 -23.05
CA ALA A 77 3.34 -19.64 -24.35
C ALA A 77 2.74 -18.54 -25.24
N GLU A 78 1.95 -17.64 -24.66
CA GLU A 78 1.36 -16.51 -25.37
C GLU A 78 2.43 -15.52 -25.88
N ILE A 79 3.40 -15.17 -25.04
CA ILE A 79 4.53 -14.28 -25.40
C ILE A 79 5.39 -14.91 -26.50
N LYS A 80 5.71 -16.21 -26.38
CA LYS A 80 6.45 -16.96 -27.43
C LYS A 80 5.70 -17.00 -28.76
N ALA A 81 4.37 -16.98 -28.71
CA ALA A 81 3.52 -16.89 -29.91
C ALA A 81 3.32 -15.44 -30.43
N GLY A 82 4.08 -14.46 -29.91
CA GLY A 82 4.01 -13.04 -30.31
C GLY A 82 2.82 -12.26 -29.74
N ARG A 83 2.09 -12.82 -28.77
CA ARG A 83 0.91 -12.17 -28.16
C ARG A 83 1.26 -11.54 -26.81
N MET A 84 2.05 -10.49 -26.79
CA MET A 84 2.29 -9.70 -25.58
C MET A 84 1.25 -8.58 -25.50
N ILE A 85 0.39 -8.60 -24.48
CA ILE A 85 -0.75 -7.67 -24.33
C ILE A 85 -0.44 -6.39 -23.53
N GLY A 86 0.72 -6.31 -22.90
CA GLY A 86 1.12 -5.10 -22.16
C GLY A 86 2.23 -5.33 -21.15
N PRO A 87 2.58 -4.30 -20.36
CA PRO A 87 3.73 -4.35 -19.44
C PRO A 87 3.53 -5.29 -18.25
N LEU A 88 2.29 -5.68 -17.93
CA LEU A 88 2.00 -6.65 -16.85
C LEU A 88 1.87 -8.08 -17.35
N HIS A 89 1.92 -8.35 -18.65
CA HIS A 89 1.77 -9.70 -19.17
C HIS A 89 2.92 -10.59 -18.67
N GLY A 90 2.58 -11.57 -17.83
CA GLY A 90 3.55 -12.48 -17.23
C GLY A 90 4.29 -11.93 -16.01
N ILE A 91 3.85 -10.82 -15.40
CA ILE A 91 4.47 -10.24 -14.21
C ILE A 91 3.74 -10.72 -12.94
N PRO A 92 4.48 -11.31 -11.98
CA PRO A 92 3.94 -11.76 -10.70
C PRO A 92 3.62 -10.59 -9.76
N ILE A 93 2.36 -10.52 -9.31
CA ILE A 93 1.83 -9.52 -8.36
C ILE A 93 1.07 -10.22 -7.24
N ALA A 94 0.73 -9.45 -6.19
CA ALA A 94 -0.10 -9.95 -5.10
C ALA A 94 -1.16 -8.92 -4.68
N LEU A 95 -2.29 -9.41 -4.11
CA LEU A 95 -3.42 -8.57 -3.73
C LEU A 95 -3.65 -8.62 -2.23
N LYS A 96 -3.91 -7.47 -1.61
CA LYS A 96 -4.38 -7.40 -0.22
C LYS A 96 -5.64 -8.25 -0.06
N ASP A 97 -5.76 -8.98 1.04
CA ASP A 97 -6.81 -9.99 1.23
C ASP A 97 -8.19 -9.41 1.61
N ASN A 98 -8.42 -8.15 1.35
CA ASN A 98 -9.75 -7.54 1.30
C ASN A 98 -10.22 -7.25 -0.13
N ILE A 99 -9.44 -7.61 -1.16
CA ILE A 99 -9.77 -7.47 -2.58
C ILE A 99 -10.33 -8.81 -3.07
N ASP A 100 -11.60 -8.85 -3.41
CA ASP A 100 -12.28 -10.06 -3.85
C ASP A 100 -11.66 -10.61 -5.14
N THR A 101 -11.48 -11.91 -5.13
CA THR A 101 -10.90 -12.66 -6.25
C THR A 101 -11.74 -13.93 -6.42
N ALA A 102 -12.42 -14.05 -7.55
CA ALA A 102 -13.35 -15.14 -7.81
C ALA A 102 -12.68 -16.52 -7.64
N GLY A 103 -13.31 -17.40 -6.87
CA GLY A 103 -12.82 -18.75 -6.60
C GLY A 103 -11.63 -18.82 -5.63
N ILE A 104 -11.18 -17.70 -5.07
CA ILE A 104 -10.04 -17.64 -4.15
C ILE A 104 -10.50 -17.10 -2.80
N ARG A 105 -10.17 -17.81 -1.72
CA ARG A 105 -10.49 -17.41 -0.35
C ARG A 105 -10.03 -15.97 -0.10
N THR A 106 -10.94 -15.13 0.40
CA THR A 106 -10.73 -13.71 0.71
C THR A 106 -11.33 -13.40 2.07
N THR A 107 -10.47 -13.24 3.07
CA THR A 107 -10.84 -13.28 4.49
C THR A 107 -10.89 -11.92 5.17
N ALA A 108 -10.36 -10.88 4.55
CA ALA A 108 -10.11 -9.58 5.19
C ALA A 108 -9.33 -9.71 6.53
N ALA A 109 -8.50 -10.76 6.66
CA ALA A 109 -7.72 -11.14 7.85
C ALA A 109 -8.57 -11.38 9.11
N SER A 110 -9.82 -11.85 8.95
CA SER A 110 -10.79 -12.11 10.02
C SER A 110 -11.29 -13.54 10.02
N ALA A 111 -11.50 -14.08 11.22
CA ALA A 111 -12.18 -15.36 11.40
C ALA A 111 -13.65 -15.34 10.91
N VAL A 112 -14.27 -14.15 10.86
CA VAL A 112 -15.65 -13.98 10.33
C VAL A 112 -15.73 -14.41 8.87
N PHE A 113 -14.67 -14.20 8.09
CA PHE A 113 -14.59 -14.51 6.66
C PHE A 113 -13.61 -15.66 6.35
N ASP A 114 -13.22 -16.46 7.33
CA ASP A 114 -12.18 -17.48 7.13
C ASP A 114 -12.48 -18.45 5.98
N ASN A 115 -13.75 -18.79 5.76
CA ASN A 115 -14.18 -19.68 4.69
C ASN A 115 -14.85 -18.95 3.51
N ARG A 116 -14.75 -17.62 3.44
CA ARG A 116 -15.40 -16.84 2.39
C ARG A 116 -14.65 -16.96 1.07
N ILE A 117 -15.35 -17.44 0.05
CA ILE A 117 -14.85 -17.53 -1.34
C ILE A 117 -15.76 -16.65 -2.21
N PRO A 118 -15.31 -15.51 -2.72
CA PRO A 118 -16.06 -14.66 -3.63
C PRO A 118 -16.39 -15.38 -4.94
N THR A 119 -17.58 -15.11 -5.48
CA THR A 119 -18.00 -15.62 -6.80
C THR A 119 -17.60 -14.69 -7.94
N GLU A 120 -17.27 -13.43 -7.64
CA GLU A 120 -16.85 -12.43 -8.60
C GLU A 120 -15.50 -11.80 -8.20
N ASP A 121 -14.77 -11.35 -9.20
CA ASP A 121 -13.58 -10.53 -8.99
C ASP A 121 -13.96 -9.08 -8.65
N ALA A 122 -13.21 -8.45 -7.77
CA ALA A 122 -13.18 -7.00 -7.69
C ALA A 122 -12.75 -6.40 -9.04
N GLU A 123 -13.23 -5.19 -9.36
CA GLU A 123 -12.90 -4.55 -10.65
C GLU A 123 -11.39 -4.44 -10.88
N VAL A 124 -10.64 -4.08 -9.86
CA VAL A 124 -9.16 -4.00 -9.94
C VAL A 124 -8.53 -5.36 -10.23
N ALA A 125 -9.07 -6.46 -9.69
CA ALA A 125 -8.60 -7.81 -9.98
C ALA A 125 -8.92 -8.22 -11.42
N LYS A 126 -10.12 -7.87 -11.94
CA LYS A 126 -10.50 -8.08 -13.36
C LYS A 126 -9.52 -7.36 -14.29
N ARG A 127 -9.21 -6.08 -14.04
CA ARG A 127 -8.29 -5.28 -14.85
C ARG A 127 -6.88 -5.86 -14.87
N LEU A 128 -6.37 -6.32 -13.73
CA LEU A 128 -5.05 -6.94 -13.64
C LEU A 128 -4.99 -8.29 -14.37
N LYS A 129 -6.02 -9.14 -14.22
CA LYS A 129 -6.13 -10.39 -14.98
C LYS A 129 -6.19 -10.14 -16.48
N ALA A 130 -6.98 -9.15 -16.92
CA ALA A 130 -7.08 -8.77 -18.34
C ALA A 130 -5.75 -8.23 -18.91
N ALA A 131 -4.89 -7.66 -18.06
CA ALA A 131 -3.54 -7.22 -18.42
C ALA A 131 -2.50 -8.36 -18.40
N GLY A 132 -2.90 -9.60 -18.06
CA GLY A 132 -2.04 -10.78 -18.03
C GLY A 132 -1.13 -10.87 -16.81
N ALA A 133 -1.43 -10.15 -15.72
CA ALA A 133 -0.71 -10.26 -14.48
C ALA A 133 -0.90 -11.65 -13.83
N ILE A 134 0.16 -12.18 -13.22
CA ILE A 134 0.14 -13.45 -12.51
C ILE A 134 -0.12 -13.21 -11.04
N LEU A 135 -1.17 -13.82 -10.49
CA LEU A 135 -1.52 -13.69 -9.07
C LEU A 135 -0.76 -14.69 -8.21
N LEU A 136 0.20 -14.21 -7.40
CA LEU A 136 0.98 -15.02 -6.46
C LEU A 136 0.21 -15.42 -5.20
N GLY A 137 -0.73 -14.57 -4.75
CA GLY A 137 -1.45 -14.83 -3.52
C GLY A 137 -2.17 -13.63 -2.93
N LYS A 138 -2.72 -13.87 -1.73
CA LYS A 138 -3.49 -12.91 -0.93
C LYS A 138 -2.66 -12.47 0.28
N LEU A 139 -2.51 -11.17 0.44
CA LEU A 139 -1.61 -10.54 1.40
C LEU A 139 -2.31 -10.20 2.70
N ASN A 140 -1.63 -10.48 3.82
CA ASN A 140 -2.11 -10.21 5.16
C ASN A 140 -2.29 -8.71 5.42
N LEU A 141 -3.21 -8.39 6.32
CA LEU A 141 -3.59 -7.02 6.62
C LEU A 141 -4.04 -6.90 8.08
N HIS A 142 -4.26 -5.68 8.54
CA HIS A 142 -5.02 -5.46 9.77
C HIS A 142 -6.47 -5.88 9.54
N GLU A 143 -7.07 -6.62 10.47
CA GLU A 143 -8.43 -7.16 10.35
C GLU A 143 -9.42 -6.12 9.83
N PHE A 144 -10.16 -6.45 8.76
CA PHE A 144 -11.11 -5.57 8.05
C PHE A 144 -10.54 -4.20 7.66
N ALA A 145 -9.22 -4.11 7.44
CA ALA A 145 -8.51 -2.85 7.18
C ALA A 145 -8.63 -1.81 8.32
N PHE A 146 -9.09 -2.18 9.51
CA PHE A 146 -9.46 -1.28 10.60
C PHE A 146 -8.31 -1.01 11.58
N GLY A 147 -7.15 -0.68 11.09
CA GLY A 147 -6.01 -0.28 11.92
C GLY A 147 -4.76 0.08 11.11
N GLY A 148 -3.80 0.70 11.78
CA GLY A 148 -2.59 1.25 11.15
C GLY A 148 -1.31 0.44 11.37
N THR A 149 -1.39 -0.81 11.85
CA THR A 149 -0.21 -1.58 12.28
C THR A 149 -0.05 -2.93 11.58
N SER A 150 -1.15 -3.60 11.23
CA SER A 150 -1.20 -4.99 10.74
C SER A 150 -0.69 -6.02 11.77
N VAL A 151 -0.83 -5.70 13.08
CA VAL A 151 -0.56 -6.68 14.16
C VAL A 151 -1.83 -7.43 14.55
N THR A 152 -3.00 -6.79 14.47
CA THR A 152 -4.31 -7.42 14.71
C THR A 152 -4.78 -8.09 13.43
N SER A 153 -4.58 -9.39 13.34
CA SER A 153 -4.98 -10.26 12.24
C SER A 153 -5.28 -11.64 12.79
N TYR A 154 -6.33 -12.28 12.32
CA TYR A 154 -6.63 -13.68 12.66
C TYR A 154 -5.48 -14.63 12.32
N PHE A 155 -4.68 -14.30 11.32
CA PHE A 155 -3.51 -15.07 10.86
C PHE A 155 -2.21 -14.65 11.55
N GLY A 156 -2.28 -13.84 12.61
CA GLY A 156 -1.13 -13.33 13.33
C GLY A 156 -0.50 -12.07 12.72
N PRO A 157 0.42 -11.42 13.45
CA PRO A 157 0.99 -10.14 13.09
C PRO A 157 1.91 -10.21 11.87
N VAL A 158 1.86 -9.18 11.02
CA VAL A 158 2.85 -8.95 9.97
C VAL A 158 4.08 -8.26 10.58
N ARG A 159 5.27 -8.65 10.16
CA ARG A 159 6.54 -8.09 10.61
C ARG A 159 7.21 -7.24 9.53
N ASN A 160 7.93 -6.23 9.98
CA ASN A 160 8.65 -5.31 9.09
C ASN A 160 9.96 -5.95 8.58
N PRO A 161 10.20 -6.01 7.26
CA PRO A 161 11.43 -6.59 6.70
C PRO A 161 12.72 -5.88 7.15
N TRP A 162 12.64 -4.60 7.50
CA TRP A 162 13.80 -3.81 7.98
C TRP A 162 14.14 -4.11 9.44
N ASN A 163 13.16 -4.54 10.23
CA ASN A 163 13.34 -4.97 11.61
C ASN A 163 12.16 -5.82 12.04
N LEU A 164 12.38 -7.13 12.21
CA LEU A 164 11.35 -8.11 12.54
C LEU A 164 10.69 -7.92 13.91
N THR A 165 11.28 -7.09 14.81
CA THR A 165 10.63 -6.73 16.07
C THR A 165 9.54 -5.67 15.90
N ARG A 166 9.48 -4.99 14.75
CA ARG A 166 8.57 -3.87 14.48
C ARG A 166 7.48 -4.25 13.49
N HIS A 167 6.35 -3.55 13.59
CA HIS A 167 5.27 -3.71 12.62
C HIS A 167 5.56 -2.95 11.31
N PRO A 168 5.04 -3.40 10.16
CA PRO A 168 5.29 -2.77 8.86
C PRO A 168 4.41 -1.54 8.59
N GLY A 169 3.56 -1.15 9.53
CA GLY A 169 2.43 -0.27 9.26
C GLY A 169 1.21 -1.05 8.79
N GLY A 170 0.13 -0.34 8.54
CA GLY A 170 -1.15 -0.93 8.14
C GLY A 170 -2.13 0.10 7.57
N SER A 171 -3.22 -0.43 7.13
CA SER A 171 -3.70 -1.83 7.16
C SER A 171 -3.09 -2.73 6.07
N SER A 172 -2.43 -2.22 5.02
CA SER A 172 -1.82 -3.00 3.93
C SER A 172 -0.38 -3.43 4.28
N GLY A 173 -0.15 -3.93 5.51
CA GLY A 173 1.20 -4.28 5.98
C GLY A 173 1.82 -5.45 5.23
N GLY A 174 1.02 -6.47 4.90
CA GLY A 174 1.47 -7.59 4.10
C GLY A 174 1.90 -7.17 2.70
N SER A 175 1.15 -6.23 2.07
CA SER A 175 1.50 -5.67 0.75
C SER A 175 2.86 -4.96 0.79
N ALA A 176 3.07 -4.11 1.80
CA ALA A 176 4.34 -3.41 1.95
C ALA A 176 5.51 -4.35 2.27
N ALA A 177 5.30 -5.29 3.19
CA ALA A 177 6.34 -6.26 3.57
C ALA A 177 6.73 -7.16 2.38
N ALA A 178 5.75 -7.63 1.59
CA ALA A 178 6.01 -8.46 0.43
C ALA A 178 6.81 -7.73 -0.65
N VAL A 179 6.44 -6.50 -1.01
CA VAL A 179 7.16 -5.69 -2.00
C VAL A 179 8.57 -5.34 -1.52
N SER A 180 8.71 -4.91 -0.26
CA SER A 180 9.99 -4.54 0.35
C SER A 180 10.98 -5.71 0.44
N ALA A 181 10.48 -6.93 0.65
CA ALA A 181 11.30 -8.14 0.72
C ALA A 181 11.48 -8.85 -0.65
N ASP A 182 11.06 -8.21 -1.74
CA ASP A 182 11.12 -8.76 -3.10
C ASP A 182 10.35 -10.09 -3.27
N LEU A 183 9.20 -10.24 -2.62
CA LEU A 183 8.32 -11.41 -2.74
C LEU A 183 7.36 -11.31 -3.93
N CYS A 184 7.17 -10.12 -4.48
CA CYS A 184 6.40 -9.82 -5.68
C CYS A 184 6.92 -8.56 -6.34
N PHE A 185 6.58 -8.32 -7.60
CA PHE A 185 7.00 -7.12 -8.35
C PHE A 185 6.16 -5.90 -8.01
N GLY A 186 4.96 -6.10 -7.55
CA GLY A 186 4.04 -5.07 -7.08
C GLY A 186 2.87 -5.68 -6.35
N ALA A 187 2.19 -4.88 -5.55
CA ALA A 187 1.00 -5.28 -4.82
C ALA A 187 -0.07 -4.19 -4.88
N LEU A 188 -1.32 -4.56 -4.67
CA LEU A 188 -2.37 -3.60 -4.36
C LEU A 188 -2.60 -3.52 -2.85
N GLY A 189 -2.87 -2.30 -2.40
CA GLY A 189 -3.35 -2.00 -1.06
C GLY A 189 -4.66 -1.20 -1.10
N THR A 190 -5.25 -0.97 0.07
CA THR A 190 -6.38 -0.05 0.27
C THR A 190 -6.00 1.02 1.28
N ASP A 191 -6.59 2.21 1.16
CA ASP A 191 -6.22 3.39 1.96
C ASP A 191 -7.47 4.19 2.34
N THR A 192 -7.84 4.13 3.61
CA THR A 192 -8.98 4.85 4.20
C THR A 192 -8.53 6.00 5.11
N GLY A 193 -7.35 5.84 5.71
CA GLY A 193 -6.73 6.81 6.60
C GLY A 193 -5.20 6.78 6.54
N GLY A 194 -4.63 6.30 5.41
CA GLY A 194 -3.18 6.16 5.23
C GLY A 194 -2.69 4.73 5.00
N SER A 195 -3.61 3.77 4.77
CA SER A 195 -3.28 2.35 4.79
C SER A 195 -2.49 1.81 3.58
N ILE A 196 -2.20 2.62 2.57
CA ILE A 196 -1.17 2.39 1.54
C ILE A 196 0.12 3.13 1.94
N ARG A 197 -0.01 4.42 2.26
CA ARG A 197 1.12 5.34 2.44
C ARG A 197 1.90 5.09 3.72
N THR A 198 1.21 4.80 4.82
CA THR A 198 1.86 4.45 6.11
C THR A 198 2.76 3.22 5.99
N PRO A 199 2.27 2.05 5.52
CA PRO A 199 3.14 0.90 5.37
C PRO A 199 4.20 1.09 4.27
N ALA A 200 3.93 1.85 3.21
CA ALA A 200 4.95 2.20 2.23
C ALA A 200 6.12 2.98 2.86
N SER A 201 5.82 3.99 3.69
CA SER A 201 6.82 4.76 4.45
C SER A 201 7.67 3.87 5.36
N TYR A 202 7.04 2.96 6.11
CA TYR A 202 7.74 2.11 7.09
C TYR A 202 8.50 0.94 6.48
N CYS A 203 8.22 0.58 5.22
CA CYS A 203 8.87 -0.51 4.50
C CYS A 203 9.78 -0.04 3.37
N SER A 204 10.02 1.28 3.21
CA SER A 204 10.88 1.85 2.16
C SER A 204 10.45 1.44 0.75
N ILE A 205 9.17 1.58 0.45
CA ILE A 205 8.60 1.36 -0.89
C ILE A 205 7.79 2.59 -1.31
N VAL A 206 7.36 2.59 -2.56
CA VAL A 206 6.43 3.58 -3.11
C VAL A 206 4.99 3.14 -2.85
N GLY A 207 4.16 4.04 -2.33
CA GLY A 207 2.74 3.78 -2.13
C GLY A 207 1.89 4.95 -2.64
N LEU A 208 1.06 4.72 -3.65
CA LEU A 208 0.20 5.73 -4.25
C LEU A 208 -1.26 5.52 -3.85
N LYS A 209 -1.83 6.51 -3.18
CA LYS A 209 -3.27 6.67 -3.02
C LYS A 209 -3.77 7.62 -4.12
N PRO A 210 -4.52 7.15 -5.12
CA PRO A 210 -5.02 8.01 -6.19
C PRO A 210 -6.12 8.96 -5.71
N THR A 211 -6.60 9.81 -6.59
CA THR A 211 -7.83 10.61 -6.40
C THR A 211 -8.99 9.69 -6.05
N TYR A 212 -9.86 10.11 -5.12
CA TYR A 212 -11.06 9.37 -4.75
C TYR A 212 -11.94 9.11 -5.97
N GLY A 213 -12.27 7.84 -6.19
CA GLY A 213 -13.10 7.39 -7.31
C GLY A 213 -12.38 7.23 -8.65
N LEU A 214 -11.09 7.55 -8.77
CA LEU A 214 -10.30 7.31 -9.99
C LEU A 214 -10.05 5.82 -10.23
N VAL A 215 -9.86 5.06 -9.17
CA VAL A 215 -9.72 3.60 -9.17
C VAL A 215 -10.93 3.00 -8.48
N SER A 216 -11.61 2.07 -9.14
CA SER A 216 -12.80 1.41 -8.58
C SER A 216 -12.47 0.62 -7.32
N ILE A 217 -13.36 0.74 -6.33
CA ILE A 217 -13.33 -0.04 -5.08
C ILE A 217 -14.42 -1.13 -5.06
N ARG A 218 -15.14 -1.34 -6.17
CA ARG A 218 -16.14 -2.40 -6.27
C ARG A 218 -15.51 -3.77 -6.09
N GLY A 219 -16.12 -4.58 -5.20
CA GLY A 219 -15.61 -5.90 -4.83
C GLY A 219 -14.42 -5.84 -3.85
N ILE A 220 -14.22 -4.70 -3.18
CA ILE A 220 -13.29 -4.58 -2.07
C ILE A 220 -14.10 -4.54 -0.77
N VAL A 221 -13.74 -5.38 0.20
CA VAL A 221 -14.34 -5.33 1.54
C VAL A 221 -14.07 -3.95 2.14
N PRO A 222 -15.10 -3.12 2.36
CA PRO A 222 -14.93 -1.72 2.74
C PRO A 222 -14.57 -1.55 4.21
N LEU A 223 -13.93 -0.43 4.52
CA LEU A 223 -13.82 0.09 5.87
C LEU A 223 -14.73 1.32 6.06
N VAL A 224 -14.50 2.36 5.27
CA VAL A 224 -15.33 3.57 5.22
C VAL A 224 -15.47 3.95 3.76
N LEU A 225 -16.58 3.53 3.13
CA LEU A 225 -16.78 3.62 1.70
C LEU A 225 -16.54 5.04 1.15
N SER A 226 -16.97 6.06 1.90
CA SER A 226 -16.76 7.45 1.53
C SER A 226 -15.29 7.92 1.56
N ARG A 227 -14.34 7.09 2.06
CA ARG A 227 -12.91 7.41 2.17
C ARG A 227 -11.99 6.32 1.62
N ASP A 228 -12.55 5.18 1.23
CA ASP A 228 -11.78 4.05 0.75
C ASP A 228 -11.19 4.33 -0.64
N HIS A 229 -9.93 3.95 -0.79
CA HIS A 229 -9.19 4.00 -2.04
C HIS A 229 -8.48 2.67 -2.25
N CYS A 230 -8.27 2.30 -3.49
CA CYS A 230 -7.37 1.23 -3.88
C CYS A 230 -6.22 1.81 -4.70
N GLY A 231 -5.00 1.30 -4.52
CA GLY A 231 -3.87 1.80 -5.26
C GLY A 231 -2.62 0.94 -5.17
N PRO A 232 -1.60 1.25 -6.02
CA PRO A 232 -0.38 0.49 -6.13
C PRO A 232 0.57 0.69 -4.94
N MET A 233 1.26 -0.40 -4.59
CA MET A 233 2.39 -0.47 -3.67
C MET A 233 3.54 -1.16 -4.41
N THR A 234 4.64 -0.45 -4.65
CA THR A 234 5.67 -0.85 -5.63
C THR A 234 7.08 -0.47 -5.17
N LYS A 235 8.10 -0.96 -5.90
CA LYS A 235 9.50 -0.65 -5.60
C LYS A 235 9.90 0.74 -6.08
N THR A 236 9.34 1.20 -7.20
CA THR A 236 9.68 2.47 -7.85
C THR A 236 8.43 3.27 -8.22
N VAL A 237 8.61 4.55 -8.47
CA VAL A 237 7.53 5.45 -8.95
C VAL A 237 7.06 5.03 -10.34
N GLU A 238 7.95 4.55 -11.19
CA GLU A 238 7.60 4.04 -12.53
C GLU A 238 6.68 2.81 -12.44
N ASP A 239 6.97 1.88 -11.54
CA ASP A 239 6.12 0.72 -11.30
C ASP A 239 4.70 1.13 -10.83
N ALA A 240 4.60 2.17 -9.99
CA ALA A 240 3.32 2.71 -9.55
C ALA A 240 2.52 3.34 -10.71
N ALA A 241 3.19 4.06 -11.60
CA ALA A 241 2.58 4.63 -12.80
C ALA A 241 2.06 3.56 -13.76
N ILE A 242 2.83 2.48 -13.97
CA ILE A 242 2.43 1.34 -14.81
C ILE A 242 1.16 0.69 -14.24
N LEU A 243 1.12 0.43 -12.93
CA LEU A 243 -0.06 -0.14 -12.30
C LEU A 243 -1.26 0.82 -12.35
N LEU A 244 -1.04 2.12 -12.12
CA LEU A 244 -2.13 3.10 -12.16
C LEU A 244 -2.75 3.21 -13.55
N ASN A 245 -1.97 3.13 -14.64
CA ASN A 245 -2.48 3.12 -16.02
C ASN A 245 -3.51 2.00 -16.26
N LEU A 246 -3.39 0.89 -15.55
CA LEU A 246 -4.29 -0.26 -15.69
C LEU A 246 -5.49 -0.18 -14.74
N LEU A 247 -5.28 0.43 -13.56
CA LEU A 247 -6.30 0.50 -12.51
C LEU A 247 -7.26 1.67 -12.69
N ALA A 248 -6.77 2.80 -13.22
CA ALA A 248 -7.55 4.03 -13.40
C ALA A 248 -8.64 3.86 -14.46
N GLY A 249 -9.80 4.44 -14.19
CA GLY A 249 -10.91 4.51 -15.14
C GLY A 249 -12.26 4.27 -14.48
N TYR A 250 -13.28 4.85 -15.10
CA TYR A 250 -14.65 4.81 -14.62
C TYR A 250 -15.23 3.39 -14.53
N ASP A 251 -15.90 3.10 -13.45
CA ASP A 251 -16.71 1.90 -13.24
C ASP A 251 -18.13 2.31 -12.88
N ARG A 252 -19.06 2.15 -13.82
CA ARG A 252 -20.48 2.51 -13.65
C ARG A 252 -21.16 1.79 -12.47
N LEU A 253 -20.62 0.66 -12.05
CA LEU A 253 -21.17 -0.15 -10.96
C LEU A 253 -20.56 0.17 -9.59
N ASP A 254 -19.59 1.09 -9.53
CA ASP A 254 -19.03 1.58 -8.29
C ASP A 254 -19.57 2.98 -7.98
N ILE A 255 -20.33 3.09 -6.89
CA ILE A 255 -20.95 4.37 -6.48
C ILE A 255 -19.93 5.47 -6.09
N ALA A 256 -18.69 5.08 -5.82
CA ALA A 256 -17.59 6.00 -5.53
C ALA A 256 -16.84 6.45 -6.80
N SER A 257 -17.01 5.72 -7.93
CA SER A 257 -16.25 5.98 -9.13
C SER A 257 -16.65 7.31 -9.79
N VAL A 258 -15.64 8.04 -10.27
CA VAL A 258 -15.83 9.30 -10.99
C VAL A 258 -15.40 9.17 -12.45
N GLU A 259 -16.18 9.78 -13.34
CA GLU A 259 -15.81 9.86 -14.74
C GLU A 259 -14.66 10.86 -14.93
N HIS A 260 -13.53 10.35 -15.40
CA HIS A 260 -12.35 11.14 -15.71
C HIS A 260 -11.71 10.59 -16.98
N GLY A 261 -11.17 11.46 -17.82
CA GLY A 261 -10.48 11.05 -19.04
C GLY A 261 -9.31 10.11 -18.76
N ARG A 262 -9.05 9.18 -19.66
CA ARG A 262 -7.87 8.31 -19.57
C ARG A 262 -6.60 9.11 -19.77
N GLU A 263 -5.67 8.97 -18.85
CA GLU A 263 -4.34 9.56 -18.89
C GLU A 263 -3.26 8.47 -18.99
N ASP A 264 -2.13 8.79 -19.59
CA ASP A 264 -0.95 7.94 -19.56
C ASP A 264 0.00 8.43 -18.46
N TYR A 265 -0.12 7.84 -17.28
CA TYR A 265 0.67 8.22 -16.11
C TYR A 265 2.17 7.88 -16.28
N VAL A 266 2.52 6.93 -17.14
CA VAL A 266 3.91 6.61 -17.48
C VAL A 266 4.53 7.74 -18.32
N GLU A 267 3.77 8.37 -19.21
CA GLU A 267 4.23 9.56 -19.93
C GLU A 267 4.16 10.82 -19.05
N LEU A 268 3.10 11.01 -18.29
CA LEU A 268 2.95 12.17 -17.41
C LEU A 268 4.03 12.25 -16.33
N MET A 269 4.49 11.13 -15.76
CA MET A 269 5.57 11.15 -14.78
C MET A 269 6.93 11.62 -15.33
N LYS A 270 7.08 11.73 -16.64
CA LYS A 270 8.31 12.22 -17.31
C LYS A 270 8.31 13.74 -17.50
N GLN A 271 7.21 14.41 -17.17
CA GLN A 271 7.10 15.86 -17.31
C GLN A 271 8.12 16.59 -16.43
N PRO A 272 8.66 17.73 -16.88
CA PRO A 272 9.63 18.49 -16.11
C PRO A 272 9.03 19.06 -14.82
N VAL A 273 9.76 18.91 -13.72
CA VAL A 273 9.32 19.39 -12.39
C VAL A 273 9.80 20.82 -12.09
N LYS A 274 10.71 21.38 -12.89
CA LYS A 274 11.23 22.74 -12.69
C LYS A 274 10.15 23.83 -12.64
N PRO A 275 9.04 23.75 -13.38
CA PRO A 275 7.97 24.74 -13.27
C PRO A 275 7.13 24.65 -11.99
N LEU A 276 7.18 23.53 -11.25
CA LEU A 276 6.29 23.28 -10.11
C LEU A 276 6.59 24.21 -8.93
N ARG A 277 5.51 24.70 -8.32
CA ARG A 277 5.49 25.50 -7.07
C ARG A 277 5.05 24.58 -5.94
N ILE A 278 5.87 24.46 -4.91
CA ILE A 278 5.67 23.49 -3.84
C ILE A 278 5.24 24.18 -2.56
N GLY A 279 4.19 23.68 -1.93
CA GLY A 279 3.74 24.07 -0.60
C GLY A 279 4.26 23.11 0.47
N VAL A 280 4.56 23.62 1.66
CA VAL A 280 4.88 22.84 2.86
C VAL A 280 3.85 23.18 3.93
N PRO A 281 2.87 22.31 4.20
CA PRO A 281 1.86 22.55 5.23
C PRO A 281 2.46 22.22 6.61
N ARG A 282 3.12 23.22 7.26
CA ARG A 282 3.82 22.99 8.53
C ARG A 282 2.86 22.51 9.62
N ALA A 283 1.91 23.34 10.00
CA ALA A 283 0.94 23.00 11.04
C ALA A 283 -0.32 22.35 10.40
N PRO A 284 -0.85 21.26 11.00
CA PRO A 284 -0.37 20.51 12.17
C PRO A 284 0.59 19.36 11.82
N TYR A 285 1.00 19.20 10.56
CA TYR A 285 1.64 17.98 10.03
C TYR A 285 3.08 17.78 10.50
N PHE A 286 3.75 18.83 10.95
CA PHE A 286 5.12 18.76 11.47
C PHE A 286 5.17 18.79 13.01
N ASP A 287 4.02 18.85 13.67
CA ASP A 287 3.98 18.84 15.12
C ASP A 287 4.42 17.48 15.67
N MET A 288 5.23 17.48 16.74
CA MET A 288 5.67 16.28 17.44
C MET A 288 6.39 15.22 16.56
N LEU A 289 7.16 15.66 15.57
CA LEU A 289 8.02 14.77 14.78
C LEU A 289 9.12 14.14 15.65
N ASP A 290 9.43 12.88 15.41
CA ASP A 290 10.71 12.31 15.86
C ASP A 290 11.85 13.08 15.19
N GLU A 291 12.94 13.38 15.94
CA GLU A 291 14.05 14.21 15.46
C GLU A 291 14.66 13.69 14.17
N GLU A 292 14.84 12.36 14.04
CA GLU A 292 15.41 11.76 12.84
C GLU A 292 14.45 11.85 11.65
N VAL A 293 13.13 11.79 11.90
CA VAL A 293 12.10 12.02 10.86
C VAL A 293 12.14 13.47 10.39
N ALA A 294 12.20 14.42 11.32
CA ALA A 294 12.28 15.85 11.00
C ALA A 294 13.52 16.13 10.14
N LYS A 295 14.69 15.64 10.54
CA LYS A 295 15.94 15.82 9.79
C LYS A 295 15.88 15.24 8.37
N ALA A 296 15.35 14.04 8.20
CA ALA A 296 15.27 13.40 6.88
C ALA A 296 14.27 14.14 5.97
N VAL A 297 13.13 14.56 6.50
CA VAL A 297 12.11 15.28 5.74
C VAL A 297 12.59 16.68 5.35
N GLU A 298 13.26 17.41 6.23
CA GLU A 298 13.83 18.73 5.90
C GLU A 298 14.92 18.63 4.82
N ALA A 299 15.75 17.59 4.86
CA ALA A 299 16.72 17.32 3.80
C ALA A 299 16.04 17.02 2.45
N ALA A 300 14.94 16.25 2.47
CA ALA A 300 14.15 15.98 1.28
C ALA A 300 13.49 17.25 0.72
N ILE A 301 12.90 18.10 1.58
CA ILE A 301 12.32 19.40 1.21
C ILE A 301 13.38 20.29 0.57
N SER A 302 14.58 20.36 1.15
CA SER A 302 15.72 21.12 0.60
C SER A 302 16.12 20.60 -0.79
N GLY A 303 16.18 19.29 -0.98
CA GLY A 303 16.46 18.67 -2.29
C GLY A 303 15.39 19.04 -3.33
N ILE A 304 14.11 18.99 -2.96
CA ILE A 304 12.99 19.38 -3.83
C ILE A 304 13.07 20.86 -4.19
N ALA A 305 13.42 21.73 -3.25
CA ALA A 305 13.60 23.17 -3.52
C ALA A 305 14.63 23.43 -4.63
N GLY A 306 15.70 22.64 -4.70
CA GLY A 306 16.72 22.75 -5.76
C GLY A 306 16.22 22.38 -7.16
N MET A 307 15.21 21.51 -7.26
CA MET A 307 14.72 20.98 -8.54
C MET A 307 13.42 21.61 -9.02
N THR A 308 12.73 22.44 -8.21
CA THR A 308 11.44 23.06 -8.51
C THR A 308 11.53 24.58 -8.63
N ARG A 309 10.43 25.25 -9.01
CA ARG A 309 10.40 26.71 -9.20
C ARG A 309 10.48 27.47 -7.89
N SER A 310 9.72 27.01 -6.90
CA SER A 310 9.63 27.68 -5.60
C SER A 310 9.12 26.71 -4.55
N ILE A 311 9.43 27.02 -3.30
CA ILE A 311 8.87 26.33 -2.14
C ILE A 311 8.45 27.38 -1.10
N LYS A 312 7.29 27.20 -0.48
CA LYS A 312 6.77 28.10 0.56
C LYS A 312 5.89 27.35 1.55
N GLU A 313 5.71 27.93 2.72
CA GLU A 313 4.73 27.46 3.70
C GLU A 313 3.30 27.73 3.23
N VAL A 314 2.40 26.78 3.49
CA VAL A 314 0.97 26.84 3.11
C VAL A 314 0.09 26.27 4.21
N HIS A 315 -1.21 26.53 4.11
CA HIS A 315 -2.23 25.99 5.01
C HIS A 315 -3.21 25.11 4.24
N LEU A 316 -3.55 23.96 4.82
CA LEU A 316 -4.62 23.11 4.31
C LEU A 316 -5.87 23.24 5.18
N PRO A 317 -7.09 23.09 4.62
CA PRO A 317 -8.32 23.19 5.37
C PRO A 317 -8.45 22.08 6.41
N SER A 318 -9.22 22.34 7.47
CA SER A 318 -9.49 21.33 8.50
C SER A 318 -10.42 20.23 7.99
N THR A 319 -10.15 19.00 8.39
CA THR A 319 -11.01 17.84 8.11
C THR A 319 -11.98 17.52 9.25
N ARG A 320 -12.04 18.33 10.29
CA ARG A 320 -12.96 18.13 11.43
C ARG A 320 -14.42 18.13 10.96
N GLY A 321 -15.21 17.24 11.54
CA GLY A 321 -16.63 17.11 11.21
C GLY A 321 -16.94 16.43 9.88
N THR A 322 -15.95 15.82 9.21
CA THR A 322 -16.13 15.14 7.92
C THR A 322 -16.20 13.60 8.05
N SER A 323 -16.26 13.04 9.25
CA SER A 323 -16.31 11.60 9.49
C SER A 323 -17.46 11.21 10.41
N SER A 324 -17.99 10.01 10.18
CA SER A 324 -18.94 9.34 11.05
C SER A 324 -18.56 7.87 11.18
N SER A 325 -18.76 7.29 12.36
CA SER A 325 -18.56 5.86 12.61
C SER A 325 -19.66 4.98 12.02
N GLY A 326 -20.75 5.58 11.54
CA GLY A 326 -21.92 4.85 11.03
C GLY A 326 -21.65 3.95 9.83
N GLU A 327 -20.74 4.34 8.93
CA GLU A 327 -20.43 3.52 7.74
C GLU A 327 -19.80 2.17 8.10
N VAL A 328 -18.87 2.16 9.05
CA VAL A 328 -18.25 0.91 9.53
C VAL A 328 -19.32 0.00 10.15
N ASN A 329 -20.17 0.54 11.00
CA ASN A 329 -21.24 -0.22 11.64
C ASN A 329 -22.21 -0.76 10.60
N ALA A 330 -22.65 0.05 9.63
CA ALA A 330 -23.61 -0.34 8.61
C ALA A 330 -23.12 -1.55 7.79
N TYR A 331 -21.86 -1.62 7.42
CA TYR A 331 -21.30 -2.77 6.72
C TYR A 331 -21.27 -4.02 7.59
N HIS A 332 -20.90 -3.88 8.86
CA HIS A 332 -20.71 -5.01 9.75
C HIS A 332 -21.97 -5.46 10.48
N ASP A 333 -23.08 -4.72 10.44
CA ASP A 333 -24.27 -4.96 11.26
C ASP A 333 -24.80 -6.39 11.16
N GLU A 334 -24.94 -6.91 9.94
CA GLU A 334 -25.40 -8.28 9.73
C GLU A 334 -24.41 -9.32 10.24
N TYR A 335 -23.13 -9.17 9.96
CA TYR A 335 -22.09 -10.11 10.39
C TYR A 335 -21.88 -10.04 11.91
N PHE A 336 -21.91 -8.84 12.45
CA PHE A 336 -21.70 -8.61 13.87
C PHE A 336 -22.82 -9.18 14.73
N SER A 337 -24.07 -9.11 14.26
CA SER A 337 -25.21 -9.70 14.95
C SER A 337 -25.12 -11.22 15.10
N LYS A 338 -24.48 -11.89 14.13
CA LYS A 338 -24.36 -13.35 14.05
C LYS A 338 -23.04 -13.89 14.65
N ALA A 339 -21.96 -13.13 14.59
CA ALA A 339 -20.61 -13.64 14.80
C ALA A 339 -19.66 -12.65 15.53
N ALA A 340 -20.20 -11.79 16.43
CA ALA A 340 -19.38 -10.79 17.15
C ALA A 340 -18.16 -11.38 17.87
N GLY A 341 -18.26 -12.62 18.37
CA GLY A 341 -17.16 -13.32 19.04
C GLY A 341 -15.97 -13.67 18.15
N LEU A 342 -16.16 -13.73 16.82
CA LEU A 342 -15.09 -14.04 15.86
C LEU A 342 -14.24 -12.83 15.48
N TYR A 343 -14.68 -11.61 15.77
CA TYR A 343 -13.86 -10.41 15.58
C TYR A 343 -12.78 -10.31 16.64
N GLN A 344 -11.58 -9.91 16.25
CA GLN A 344 -10.53 -9.53 17.20
C GLN A 344 -11.02 -8.42 18.12
N LEU A 345 -10.64 -8.44 19.41
CA LEU A 345 -11.16 -7.55 20.44
C LEU A 345 -11.10 -6.05 20.07
N PRO A 346 -10.00 -5.51 19.52
CA PRO A 346 -9.95 -4.09 19.15
C PRO A 346 -10.97 -3.71 18.06
N ILE A 347 -11.20 -4.61 17.11
CA ILE A 347 -12.14 -4.39 15.99
C ILE A 347 -13.57 -4.47 16.48
N ARG A 348 -13.87 -5.48 17.31
CA ARG A 348 -15.18 -5.64 17.95
C ARG A 348 -15.59 -4.38 18.71
N ARG A 349 -14.69 -3.82 19.55
CA ARG A 349 -14.93 -2.57 20.29
C ARG A 349 -15.21 -1.39 19.38
N SER A 350 -14.45 -1.28 18.29
CA SER A 350 -14.60 -0.18 17.34
C SER A 350 -15.94 -0.24 16.57
N ILE A 351 -16.39 -1.43 16.17
CA ILE A 351 -17.70 -1.63 15.54
C ILE A 351 -18.82 -1.32 16.53
N GLN A 352 -18.71 -1.82 17.77
CA GLN A 352 -19.71 -1.51 18.82
C GLN A 352 -19.86 -0.02 19.06
N GLY A 353 -18.75 0.73 19.09
CA GLY A 353 -18.77 2.19 19.25
C GLY A 353 -19.47 2.95 18.13
N GLY A 354 -19.67 2.34 16.96
CA GLY A 354 -20.41 2.91 15.84
C GLY A 354 -21.94 2.72 15.89
N LYS A 355 -22.44 1.84 16.75
CA LYS A 355 -23.89 1.54 16.85
C LYS A 355 -24.75 2.74 17.20
N ASP A 356 -24.22 3.64 18.03
CA ASP A 356 -24.96 4.81 18.53
C ASP A 356 -24.82 6.04 17.62
N ALA A 357 -24.24 5.87 16.43
CA ALA A 357 -24.11 6.94 15.45
C ALA A 357 -25.49 7.44 15.00
N LYS A 358 -25.77 8.72 15.25
CA LYS A 358 -27.05 9.31 14.84
C LYS A 358 -27.05 9.61 13.35
N ALA A 359 -28.18 9.33 12.68
CA ALA A 359 -28.35 9.64 11.27
C ALA A 359 -28.07 11.11 10.93
N VAL A 360 -28.47 12.04 11.83
CA VAL A 360 -28.21 13.48 11.63
C VAL A 360 -26.72 13.82 11.62
N ASP A 361 -25.90 13.16 12.44
CA ASP A 361 -24.47 13.39 12.50
C ASP A 361 -23.80 12.83 11.25
N TYR A 362 -24.22 11.65 10.78
CA TYR A 362 -23.78 11.09 9.51
C TYR A 362 -24.09 12.00 8.32
N VAL A 363 -25.31 12.52 8.22
CA VAL A 363 -25.73 13.42 7.13
C VAL A 363 -24.88 14.70 7.14
N LYS A 364 -24.70 15.34 8.32
CA LYS A 364 -23.85 16.54 8.46
C LYS A 364 -22.40 16.26 8.07
N ALA A 365 -21.83 15.14 8.52
CA ALA A 365 -20.48 14.74 8.17
C ALA A 365 -20.32 14.50 6.66
N SER A 366 -21.30 13.84 6.04
CA SER A 366 -21.33 13.63 4.58
C SER A 366 -21.37 14.94 3.79
N TRP A 367 -22.21 15.90 4.21
CA TRP A 367 -22.25 17.23 3.56
C TRP A 367 -20.92 17.97 3.72
N SER A 368 -20.33 17.96 4.91
CA SER A 368 -19.03 18.57 5.18
C SER A 368 -17.93 17.94 4.33
N LEU A 369 -17.92 16.60 4.20
CA LEU A 369 -16.95 15.87 3.37
C LEU A 369 -17.08 16.23 1.89
N GLN A 370 -18.31 16.28 1.37
CA GLN A 370 -18.55 16.63 -0.03
C GLN A 370 -18.16 18.09 -0.32
N MET A 371 -18.45 19.02 0.58
CA MET A 371 -18.06 20.43 0.45
C MET A 371 -16.54 20.55 0.48
N LEU A 372 -15.87 19.89 1.43
CA LEU A 372 -14.41 19.88 1.52
C LEU A 372 -13.76 19.41 0.21
N ARG A 373 -14.27 18.34 -0.39
CA ARG A 373 -13.78 17.82 -1.67
C ARG A 373 -14.02 18.74 -2.87
N ARG A 374 -15.04 19.59 -2.83
CA ARG A 374 -15.29 20.59 -3.87
C ARG A 374 -14.34 21.79 -3.77
N THR A 375 -13.93 22.12 -2.54
CA THR A 375 -13.17 23.34 -2.25
C THR A 375 -11.68 23.10 -2.00
N ILE A 376 -11.23 21.84 -1.91
CA ILE A 376 -9.81 21.55 -1.62
C ILE A 376 -8.88 22.12 -2.69
N ASP A 377 -9.28 22.08 -3.96
CA ASP A 377 -8.46 22.57 -5.07
C ASP A 377 -8.24 24.10 -4.98
N ASP A 378 -9.18 24.84 -4.35
CA ASP A 378 -9.07 26.26 -4.09
C ASP A 378 -7.91 26.58 -3.12
N ALA A 379 -7.61 25.67 -2.19
CA ALA A 379 -6.48 25.83 -1.27
C ALA A 379 -5.12 25.79 -2.01
N PHE A 380 -5.01 25.08 -3.10
CA PHE A 380 -3.83 25.09 -3.97
C PHE A 380 -3.78 26.34 -4.84
N THR A 381 -4.91 26.68 -5.46
CA THR A 381 -5.00 27.81 -6.40
C THR A 381 -4.80 29.14 -5.68
N SER A 382 -5.48 29.39 -4.56
CA SER A 382 -5.39 30.64 -3.79
C SER A 382 -4.02 30.90 -3.19
N GLN A 383 -3.29 29.81 -2.89
CA GLN A 383 -1.92 29.89 -2.39
C GLN A 383 -0.87 29.71 -3.50
N GLU A 384 -1.28 29.67 -4.78
CA GLU A 384 -0.39 29.53 -5.93
C GLU A 384 0.65 28.41 -5.78
N VAL A 385 0.20 27.22 -5.37
CA VAL A 385 1.03 26.02 -5.29
C VAL A 385 0.42 24.92 -6.14
N ASP A 386 1.28 24.07 -6.69
CA ASP A 386 0.88 22.98 -7.56
C ASP A 386 0.82 21.64 -6.81
N LEU A 387 1.72 21.44 -5.86
CA LEU A 387 1.82 20.25 -5.01
C LEU A 387 2.19 20.66 -3.58
N VAL A 388 1.93 19.78 -2.63
CA VAL A 388 2.43 19.88 -1.25
C VAL A 388 3.33 18.70 -0.90
N VAL A 389 4.31 18.96 -0.01
CA VAL A 389 5.23 17.94 0.53
C VAL A 389 5.27 18.00 2.05
N LEU A 390 5.24 16.85 2.70
CA LEU A 390 5.20 16.73 4.15
C LEU A 390 5.68 15.32 4.59
N PRO A 391 5.97 15.10 5.89
CA PRO A 391 6.29 13.75 6.36
C PRO A 391 5.09 12.81 6.19
N THR A 392 5.31 11.61 5.63
CA THR A 392 4.24 10.60 5.58
C THR A 392 3.81 10.21 6.98
N ARG A 393 4.77 9.99 7.88
CA ARG A 393 4.52 9.66 9.28
C ARG A 393 5.39 10.53 10.18
N ARG A 394 4.87 10.87 11.36
CA ARG A 394 5.60 11.69 12.33
C ARG A 394 6.62 10.90 13.15
N ARG A 395 6.47 9.58 13.22
CA ARG A 395 7.27 8.69 14.06
C ARG A 395 7.61 7.41 13.32
N ILE A 396 8.66 6.74 13.78
CA ILE A 396 8.98 5.38 13.35
C ILE A 396 7.97 4.36 13.91
N PRO A 397 7.84 3.15 13.29
CA PRO A 397 6.91 2.14 13.79
C PRO A 397 7.32 1.62 15.18
N ARG A 398 6.33 1.33 16.01
CA ARG A 398 6.54 0.64 17.29
C ARG A 398 6.93 -0.82 17.08
N THR A 399 7.34 -1.48 18.17
CA THR A 399 7.46 -2.94 18.15
C THR A 399 6.09 -3.60 18.02
N VAL A 400 6.08 -4.84 17.52
CA VAL A 400 4.87 -5.66 17.43
C VAL A 400 4.22 -5.79 18.81
N ASP A 401 4.99 -6.16 19.84
CA ASP A 401 4.49 -6.34 21.21
C ASP A 401 3.89 -5.05 21.80
N ALA A 402 4.57 -3.92 21.63
CA ALA A 402 4.05 -2.64 22.10
C ALA A 402 2.76 -2.22 21.37
N SER A 403 2.63 -2.65 20.10
CA SER A 403 1.43 -2.38 19.32
C SER A 403 0.26 -3.27 19.72
N LEU A 404 0.48 -4.56 19.96
CA LEU A 404 -0.53 -5.49 20.49
C LEU A 404 -1.06 -5.00 21.84
N LYS A 405 -0.18 -4.75 22.81
CA LYS A 405 -0.58 -4.20 24.12
C LYS A 405 -1.37 -2.90 24.01
N ARG A 406 -1.01 -2.03 23.05
CA ARG A 406 -1.73 -0.78 22.85
C ARG A 406 -3.12 -1.00 22.25
N GLU A 407 -3.26 -1.93 21.31
CA GLU A 407 -4.53 -2.21 20.66
C GLU A 407 -5.51 -2.93 21.59
N GLU A 408 -5.02 -3.74 22.51
CA GLU A 408 -5.81 -4.36 23.57
C GLU A 408 -6.25 -3.35 24.65
N SER A 409 -5.50 -2.25 24.81
CA SER A 409 -5.81 -1.23 25.82
C SER A 409 -7.04 -0.38 25.43
N ASP A 410 -7.80 0.07 26.42
CA ASP A 410 -8.96 0.97 26.25
C ASP A 410 -8.57 2.43 26.01
N LYS A 411 -7.28 2.74 25.88
CA LYS A 411 -6.80 4.12 25.66
C LYS A 411 -7.21 4.62 24.27
N PRO A 412 -7.86 5.78 24.17
CA PRO A 412 -8.26 6.34 22.89
C PRO A 412 -7.05 6.54 21.97
N ARG A 413 -7.23 6.27 20.68
CA ARG A 413 -6.27 6.64 19.65
C ARG A 413 -6.29 8.14 19.50
N ASN A 414 -5.12 8.77 19.31
CA ASN A 414 -5.07 10.18 18.93
C ASN A 414 -4.89 10.27 17.41
N PRO A 415 -5.97 10.47 16.63
CA PRO A 415 -5.90 10.53 15.18
C PRO A 415 -5.16 11.79 14.68
N GLU A 416 -5.06 12.85 15.47
CA GLU A 416 -4.37 14.10 15.10
C GLU A 416 -2.85 13.91 14.88
N LEU A 417 -2.29 12.76 15.29
CA LEU A 417 -0.88 12.41 15.05
C LEU A 417 -0.66 11.63 13.74
N GLU A 418 -1.68 11.48 12.90
CA GLU A 418 -1.61 10.66 11.69
C GLU A 418 -1.79 11.50 10.42
N ASN A 419 -0.69 12.00 9.86
CA ASN A 419 -0.68 12.87 8.68
C ASN A 419 -1.48 12.36 7.46
N PRO A 420 -1.49 11.07 7.10
CA PRO A 420 -2.15 10.63 5.87
C PRO A 420 -3.68 10.75 5.88
N GLY A 421 -4.33 10.72 7.04
CA GLY A 421 -5.80 10.63 7.16
C GLY A 421 -6.55 11.78 6.49
N ASP A 422 -6.05 13.00 6.59
CA ASP A 422 -6.68 14.18 6.00
C ASP A 422 -6.78 14.08 4.47
N PHE A 423 -5.77 13.48 3.83
CA PHE A 423 -5.71 13.32 2.37
C PHE A 423 -6.73 12.31 1.83
N ASN A 424 -7.30 11.45 2.68
CA ASN A 424 -8.47 10.63 2.34
C ASN A 424 -9.75 11.47 2.37
N ALA A 425 -9.90 12.36 3.35
CA ALA A 425 -11.01 13.28 3.42
C ALA A 425 -10.98 14.26 2.24
N PHE A 426 -9.84 14.85 1.93
CA PHE A 426 -9.65 15.69 0.76
C PHE A 426 -9.97 14.97 -0.56
N GLY A 427 -9.77 13.66 -0.63
CA GLY A 427 -9.98 12.88 -1.84
C GLY A 427 -8.95 13.18 -2.95
N ILE A 428 -7.82 13.81 -2.63
CA ILE A 428 -6.76 14.19 -3.55
C ILE A 428 -5.67 13.10 -3.64
N PRO A 429 -4.92 12.98 -4.75
CA PRO A 429 -3.84 12.01 -4.87
C PRO A 429 -2.71 12.29 -3.89
N ALA A 430 -2.13 11.23 -3.34
CA ALA A 430 -0.99 11.32 -2.44
C ALA A 430 -0.06 10.11 -2.57
N LEU A 431 1.22 10.38 -2.77
CA LEU A 431 2.29 9.42 -2.97
C LEU A 431 3.23 9.45 -1.76
N SER A 432 3.54 8.29 -1.18
CA SER A 432 4.64 8.14 -0.23
C SER A 432 5.85 7.57 -0.93
N VAL A 433 7.01 8.23 -0.79
CA VAL A 433 8.30 7.79 -1.33
C VAL A 433 9.35 7.74 -0.21
N PRO A 434 10.33 6.83 -0.26
CA PRO A 434 11.43 6.81 0.70
C PRO A 434 12.24 8.11 0.64
N CYS A 435 12.54 8.72 1.81
CA CYS A 435 13.32 9.96 1.88
C CYS A 435 14.49 9.92 2.88
N GLY A 436 14.69 8.80 3.55
CA GLY A 436 15.76 8.65 4.51
C GLY A 436 15.62 7.41 5.38
N PHE A 437 16.57 7.29 6.30
CA PHE A 437 16.59 6.22 7.30
C PHE A 437 17.07 6.78 8.64
N THR A 438 16.55 6.22 9.72
CA THR A 438 17.09 6.47 11.06
C THR A 438 18.46 5.85 11.22
N LYS A 439 19.22 6.22 12.27
CA LYS A 439 20.49 5.57 12.64
C LYS A 439 20.31 4.07 12.89
N ALA A 440 19.13 3.66 13.37
CA ALA A 440 18.78 2.26 13.57
C ALA A 440 18.33 1.54 12.27
N GLY A 441 18.42 2.19 11.11
CA GLY A 441 18.09 1.61 9.81
C GLY A 441 16.60 1.53 9.51
N MET A 442 15.72 2.21 10.25
CA MET A 442 14.28 2.25 9.96
C MET A 442 13.99 3.29 8.88
N PRO A 443 13.18 2.91 7.85
CA PRO A 443 12.84 3.83 6.76
C PRO A 443 11.99 5.02 7.21
N ILE A 444 12.13 6.12 6.47
CA ILE A 444 11.35 7.35 6.60
C ILE A 444 10.78 7.70 5.24
N GLY A 445 9.50 8.07 5.19
CA GLY A 445 8.81 8.43 3.95
C GLY A 445 8.40 9.90 3.90
N LEU A 446 8.56 10.50 2.72
CA LEU A 446 8.01 11.78 2.33
C LEU A 446 6.68 11.56 1.62
N MET A 447 5.66 12.35 1.93
CA MET A 447 4.40 12.37 1.20
C MET A 447 4.38 13.56 0.24
N ILE A 448 4.01 13.30 -1.01
CA ILE A 448 3.77 14.27 -2.08
C ILE A 448 2.30 14.20 -2.43
N ALA A 449 1.57 15.31 -2.37
CA ALA A 449 0.15 15.35 -2.73
C ALA A 449 -0.16 16.58 -3.59
N GLY A 450 -1.24 16.51 -4.35
CA GLY A 450 -1.67 17.60 -5.22
C GLY A 450 -3.19 17.68 -5.33
N PRO A 451 -3.75 18.69 -6.03
CA PRO A 451 -5.18 18.79 -6.26
C PRO A 451 -5.72 17.55 -6.99
N ARG A 452 -7.03 17.38 -6.99
CA ARG A 452 -7.68 16.21 -7.62
C ARG A 452 -7.21 16.04 -9.07
N PHE A 453 -7.02 14.80 -9.47
CA PHE A 453 -6.57 14.40 -10.81
C PHE A 453 -5.19 14.96 -11.21
N SER A 454 -4.32 15.20 -10.23
CA SER A 454 -2.93 15.61 -10.48
C SER A 454 -1.92 14.47 -10.29
N GLU A 455 -2.34 13.21 -10.42
CA GLU A 455 -1.49 12.04 -10.30
C GLU A 455 -0.22 12.14 -11.14
N GLY A 456 -0.34 12.63 -12.38
CA GLY A 456 0.81 12.83 -13.27
C GLY A 456 1.88 13.74 -12.67
N ARG A 457 1.48 14.89 -12.08
CA ARG A 457 2.42 15.82 -11.42
C ARG A 457 2.99 15.24 -10.12
N VAL A 458 2.17 14.54 -9.34
CA VAL A 458 2.60 13.85 -8.12
C VAL A 458 3.64 12.79 -8.44
N LEU A 459 3.41 11.97 -9.47
CA LEU A 459 4.34 10.96 -9.95
C LEU A 459 5.61 11.59 -10.56
N ALA A 460 5.49 12.71 -11.30
CA ALA A 460 6.64 13.40 -11.88
C ALA A 460 7.60 13.91 -10.78
N LEU A 461 7.07 14.55 -9.73
CA LEU A 461 7.90 15.01 -8.62
C LEU A 461 8.48 13.81 -7.84
N GLY A 462 7.67 12.77 -7.60
CA GLY A 462 8.14 11.53 -6.95
C GLY A 462 9.30 10.88 -7.72
N ARG A 463 9.18 10.76 -9.04
CA ARG A 463 10.23 10.22 -9.92
C ARG A 463 11.49 11.08 -9.93
N ALA A 464 11.34 12.39 -10.05
CA ALA A 464 12.48 13.31 -10.02
C ALA A 464 13.24 13.21 -8.69
N PHE A 465 12.53 13.13 -7.56
CA PHE A 465 13.11 12.94 -6.25
C PHE A 465 13.78 11.56 -6.10
N GLU A 466 13.13 10.49 -6.57
CA GLU A 466 13.67 9.12 -6.57
C GLU A 466 14.97 9.04 -7.37
N GLN A 467 15.06 9.70 -8.53
CA GLN A 467 16.25 9.72 -9.36
C GLN A 467 17.40 10.57 -8.79
N ALA A 468 17.06 11.61 -8.02
CA ALA A 468 18.04 12.47 -7.36
C ALA A 468 18.61 11.86 -6.06
N THR A 469 18.05 10.74 -5.62
CA THR A 469 18.40 10.07 -4.36
C THR A 469 18.57 8.57 -4.56
N ASP A 470 19.24 7.90 -3.60
CA ASP A 470 19.43 6.45 -3.66
C ASP A 470 18.61 5.67 -2.61
N TRP A 471 17.62 6.34 -1.99
CA TRP A 471 16.86 5.73 -0.91
C TRP A 471 16.08 4.47 -1.32
N HIS A 472 15.50 4.46 -2.51
CA HIS A 472 14.75 3.33 -3.08
C HIS A 472 15.66 2.12 -3.43
N LYS A 473 16.97 2.33 -3.58
CA LYS A 473 17.94 1.26 -3.88
C LYS A 473 18.34 0.46 -2.65
N ARG A 474 18.07 0.99 -1.45
CA ARG A 474 18.39 0.27 -0.22
C ARG A 474 17.46 -0.93 -0.05
N LYS A 475 18.01 -2.01 0.49
CA LYS A 475 17.30 -3.25 0.77
C LYS A 475 17.36 -3.58 2.26
N PRO A 476 16.33 -4.24 2.81
CA PRO A 476 16.38 -4.73 4.18
C PRO A 476 17.49 -5.79 4.34
N ASN A 477 18.19 -5.75 5.46
CA ASN A 477 19.19 -6.77 5.81
C ASN A 477 18.51 -8.02 6.37
N LEU A 478 17.57 -8.56 5.60
CA LEU A 478 16.83 -9.76 5.93
C LEU A 478 17.47 -10.98 5.26
N ARG A 479 17.95 -11.94 6.08
CA ARG A 479 18.62 -13.15 5.62
C ARG A 479 17.80 -14.40 5.90
N PRO A 480 18.06 -15.52 5.20
CA PRO A 480 17.39 -16.79 5.47
C PRO A 480 17.56 -17.28 6.93
N ASP A 481 18.67 -16.98 7.55
CA ASP A 481 18.99 -17.33 8.94
C ASP A 481 18.60 -16.26 9.98
N THR A 482 18.06 -15.11 9.57
CA THR A 482 17.59 -14.06 10.51
C THR A 482 16.55 -14.65 11.45
N PRO A 483 16.77 -14.63 12.79
CA PRO A 483 15.83 -15.20 13.73
C PRO A 483 14.53 -14.37 13.79
N VAL A 484 13.41 -15.08 13.96
CA VAL A 484 12.12 -14.44 14.21
C VAL A 484 11.99 -14.16 15.70
N PRO A 485 11.83 -12.91 16.14
CA PRO A 485 11.63 -12.61 17.55
C PRO A 485 10.36 -13.28 18.08
N ALA A 486 10.44 -13.93 19.25
CA ALA A 486 9.25 -14.41 19.93
C ALA A 486 8.33 -13.23 20.30
N LEU A 487 7.02 -13.45 20.26
CA LEU A 487 6.07 -12.51 20.85
C LEU A 487 6.12 -12.64 22.37
N ALA A 488 5.98 -11.52 23.07
CA ALA A 488 5.80 -11.56 24.51
C ALA A 488 4.53 -12.38 24.82
N LYS A 489 4.62 -13.30 25.82
CA LYS A 489 3.44 -14.04 26.27
C LYS A 489 2.41 -13.06 26.79
N THR A 490 1.14 -13.28 26.49
CA THR A 490 0.02 -12.60 27.13
C THR A 490 -0.06 -13.03 28.60
N GLU A 491 -0.60 -12.18 29.47
CA GLU A 491 -0.73 -12.51 30.91
C GLU A 491 -1.62 -13.75 31.15
N GLU A 492 -2.42 -14.17 30.18
CA GLU A 492 -3.24 -15.39 30.24
C GLU A 492 -2.43 -16.69 29.91
N GLU A 493 -1.24 -16.55 29.31
CA GLU A 493 -0.36 -17.70 28.96
C GLU A 493 0.85 -17.82 29.91
N ALA A 494 0.96 -16.94 30.89
CA ALA A 494 2.03 -16.91 31.89
C ALA A 494 1.55 -17.45 33.24
#